data_f9451273f6a0037f1c48ea339405bd0c
#
_entry.id   f9451273f6a0037f1c48ea339405bd0c
#
_cell.length_a   1.000
_cell.length_b   1.000
_cell.length_c   1.000
_cell.angle_alpha   90.00
_cell.angle_beta   90.00
_cell.angle_gamma   90.00
#
_symmetry.space_group_name_H-M   'P 1'
#
loop_
_entity.id
_entity.type
_entity.pdbx_description
1 polymer ?
#
loop_
_entity_poly.entity_id
_entity_poly.type
_entity_poly.pdbx_seq_one_letter_code
_entity_poly.pdbx_strand_id
1 'polypeptide(L)'
;MAITDMMLNMNAPLVQVIMRLVVAALCGIAIGLERELRAKEAGVRTHFLVCFGSALFMVVSVYGFLSMTDASLVNATDAINSIGNGQDFRRFDQARIAAQIVSGIGFIGAGTIMVNRGNITGLTTAAGLWVVAGIGMAIGCGLYIIGLVATVFVLIGLETLRLFFHKDRLHSVVVYKTLNRDLIPRIEDALRKKGWSIISHDMAVKGKDNSAFRVTLTLQKHASLSDEALVNFLQGFEGVTLEKVDSQK
;
A
#
# COMPACT_ATOMS: atom_id res chain seq x y z
N MET A 1 6.90 13.47 -41.44
CA MET A 1 7.51 14.81 -41.27
C MET A 1 7.02 15.49 -39.99
N ALA A 2 5.72 15.60 -39.69
CA ALA A 2 5.22 16.26 -38.47
C ALA A 2 5.63 15.59 -37.11
N ILE A 3 5.70 14.26 -37.02
CA ILE A 3 6.04 13.54 -35.80
C ILE A 3 7.54 13.65 -35.48
N THR A 4 8.39 13.67 -36.53
CA THR A 4 9.85 13.80 -36.39
C THR A 4 10.25 15.20 -35.92
N ASP A 5 9.58 16.24 -36.45
CA ASP A 5 9.79 17.63 -36.03
C ASP A 5 9.25 17.89 -34.61
N MET A 6 8.19 17.21 -34.21
CA MET A 6 7.65 17.25 -32.84
C MET A 6 8.57 16.58 -31.82
N MET A 7 9.24 15.48 -32.19
CA MET A 7 10.23 14.81 -31.34
C MET A 7 11.55 15.60 -31.24
N LEU A 8 11.93 16.34 -32.25
CA LEU A 8 13.14 17.17 -32.22
C LEU A 8 12.97 18.46 -31.42
N ASN A 9 11.73 18.95 -31.27
CA ASN A 9 11.45 20.15 -30.48
C ASN A 9 10.98 19.78 -29.06
N MET A 10 11.90 19.26 -28.22
CA MET A 10 11.65 18.93 -26.81
C MET A 10 11.15 20.11 -25.96
N ASN A 11 11.17 21.32 -26.51
CA ASN A 11 10.65 22.53 -25.85
C ASN A 11 9.16 22.77 -26.13
N ALA A 12 8.52 21.98 -27.00
CA ALA A 12 7.08 22.09 -27.20
C ALA A 12 6.32 21.70 -25.93
N PRO A 13 5.39 22.55 -25.45
CA PRO A 13 4.70 22.31 -24.18
C PRO A 13 3.95 20.97 -24.17
N LEU A 14 3.39 20.55 -25.31
CA LEU A 14 2.70 19.27 -25.44
C LEU A 14 3.63 18.07 -25.24
N VAL A 15 4.83 18.09 -25.79
CA VAL A 15 5.82 17.01 -25.64
C VAL A 15 6.25 16.90 -24.19
N GLN A 16 6.48 18.01 -23.50
CA GLN A 16 6.82 18.02 -22.08
C GLN A 16 5.69 17.43 -21.22
N VAL A 17 4.44 17.75 -21.51
CA VAL A 17 3.28 17.19 -20.78
C VAL A 17 3.19 15.69 -21.00
N ILE A 18 3.30 15.21 -22.22
CA ILE A 18 3.29 13.77 -22.53
C ILE A 18 4.42 13.06 -21.81
N MET A 19 5.63 13.61 -21.83
CA MET A 19 6.79 13.03 -21.14
C MET A 19 6.56 12.93 -19.62
N ARG A 20 5.94 13.93 -18.98
CA ARG A 20 5.58 13.86 -17.56
C ARG A 20 4.64 12.70 -17.28
N LEU A 21 3.61 12.55 -18.08
CA LEU A 21 2.63 11.46 -17.91
C LEU A 21 3.26 10.08 -18.13
N VAL A 22 4.12 9.94 -19.13
CA VAL A 22 4.83 8.68 -19.41
C VAL A 22 5.78 8.34 -18.25
N VAL A 23 6.58 9.28 -17.78
CA VAL A 23 7.50 9.04 -16.66
C VAL A 23 6.74 8.68 -15.37
N ALA A 24 5.64 9.39 -15.08
CA ALA A 24 4.79 9.05 -13.93
C ALA A 24 4.19 7.65 -14.06
N ALA A 25 3.72 7.28 -15.26
CA ALA A 25 3.22 5.93 -15.54
C ALA A 25 4.28 4.86 -15.26
N LEU A 26 5.50 5.06 -15.74
CA LEU A 26 6.61 4.12 -15.54
C LEU A 26 7.00 3.98 -14.07
N CYS A 27 7.04 5.08 -13.30
CA CYS A 27 7.28 5.04 -11.86
C CYS A 27 6.19 4.26 -11.12
N GLY A 28 4.92 4.50 -11.46
CA GLY A 28 3.79 3.77 -10.87
C GLY A 28 3.84 2.27 -11.21
N ILE A 29 4.18 1.91 -12.45
CA ILE A 29 4.37 0.52 -12.88
C ILE A 29 5.52 -0.13 -12.11
N ALA A 30 6.66 0.53 -11.97
CA ALA A 30 7.84 -0.03 -11.28
C ALA A 30 7.52 -0.39 -9.82
N ILE A 31 6.87 0.51 -9.08
CA ILE A 31 6.45 0.24 -7.69
C ILE A 31 5.36 -0.84 -7.67
N GLY A 32 4.38 -0.75 -8.58
CA GLY A 32 3.28 -1.70 -8.65
C GLY A 32 3.74 -3.12 -8.97
N LEU A 33 4.76 -3.31 -9.80
CA LEU A 33 5.37 -4.62 -10.11
C LEU A 33 5.95 -5.25 -8.83
N GLU A 34 6.69 -4.49 -8.05
CA GLU A 34 7.22 -4.98 -6.77
C GLU A 34 6.08 -5.42 -5.85
N ARG A 35 4.99 -4.65 -5.78
CA ARG A 35 3.82 -4.97 -4.96
C ARG A 35 3.08 -6.22 -5.45
N GLU A 36 2.90 -6.36 -6.75
CA GLU A 36 2.22 -7.51 -7.36
C GLU A 36 3.03 -8.80 -7.21
N LEU A 37 4.35 -8.73 -7.43
CA LEU A 37 5.26 -9.87 -7.21
C LEU A 37 5.26 -10.33 -5.73
N ARG A 38 4.87 -9.46 -4.81
CA ARG A 38 4.77 -9.74 -3.37
C ARG A 38 3.36 -10.10 -2.91
N ALA A 39 2.41 -10.31 -3.84
CA ALA A 39 1.01 -10.61 -3.55
C ALA A 39 0.37 -9.64 -2.54
N LYS A 40 0.61 -8.32 -2.73
CA LYS A 40 0.00 -7.27 -1.92
C LYS A 40 -1.36 -6.87 -2.51
N GLU A 41 -2.20 -6.23 -1.68
CA GLU A 41 -3.60 -5.90 -2.00
C GLU A 41 -3.72 -4.98 -3.22
N ALA A 42 -2.77 -4.04 -3.42
CA ALA A 42 -2.70 -3.17 -4.59
C ALA A 42 -1.46 -3.51 -5.43
N GLY A 43 -1.68 -3.91 -6.68
CA GLY A 43 -0.65 -4.28 -7.66
C GLY A 43 -0.37 -3.18 -8.70
N VAL A 44 0.13 -3.60 -9.87
CA VAL A 44 0.56 -2.72 -10.97
C VAL A 44 -0.53 -1.77 -11.42
N ARG A 45 -1.74 -2.28 -11.65
CA ARG A 45 -2.85 -1.47 -12.16
C ARG A 45 -3.18 -0.29 -11.24
N THR A 46 -3.25 -0.54 -9.93
CA THR A 46 -3.60 0.46 -8.94
C THR A 46 -2.52 1.54 -8.82
N HIS A 47 -1.24 1.13 -8.71
CA HIS A 47 -0.13 2.06 -8.59
C HIS A 47 0.07 2.90 -9.87
N PHE A 48 -0.08 2.27 -11.05
CA PHE A 48 -0.08 2.97 -12.33
C PHE A 48 -1.16 4.07 -12.36
N LEU A 49 -2.42 3.70 -12.06
CA LEU A 49 -3.54 4.65 -12.12
C LEU A 49 -3.40 5.80 -11.12
N VAL A 50 -2.91 5.52 -9.91
CA VAL A 50 -2.70 6.55 -8.89
C VAL A 50 -1.58 7.51 -9.29
N CYS A 51 -0.43 7.00 -9.76
CA CYS A 51 0.69 7.83 -10.16
C CYS A 51 0.36 8.68 -11.39
N PHE A 52 -0.17 8.04 -12.43
CA PHE A 52 -0.59 8.69 -13.67
C PHE A 52 -1.70 9.73 -13.42
N GLY A 53 -2.73 9.35 -12.66
CA GLY A 53 -3.85 10.24 -12.34
C GLY A 53 -3.41 11.46 -11.55
N SER A 54 -2.54 11.28 -10.55
CA SER A 54 -1.99 12.39 -9.78
C SER A 54 -1.14 13.33 -10.65
N ALA A 55 -0.33 12.78 -11.56
CA ALA A 55 0.44 13.58 -12.52
C ALA A 55 -0.49 14.33 -13.47
N LEU A 56 -1.54 13.70 -13.98
CA LEU A 56 -2.53 14.32 -14.85
C LEU A 56 -3.24 15.49 -14.15
N PHE A 57 -3.70 15.30 -12.91
CA PHE A 57 -4.33 16.37 -12.14
C PHE A 57 -3.36 17.54 -11.90
N MET A 58 -2.07 17.25 -11.64
CA MET A 58 -1.08 18.31 -11.52
C MET A 58 -0.82 19.04 -12.83
N VAL A 59 -0.78 18.36 -13.96
CA VAL A 59 -0.68 18.98 -15.28
C VAL A 59 -1.88 19.89 -15.52
N VAL A 60 -3.11 19.43 -15.21
CA VAL A 60 -4.31 20.26 -15.32
C VAL A 60 -4.24 21.47 -14.39
N SER A 61 -3.71 21.29 -13.17
CA SER A 61 -3.52 22.38 -12.20
C SER A 61 -2.55 23.46 -12.70
N VAL A 62 -1.46 23.03 -13.31
CA VAL A 62 -0.40 23.96 -13.77
C VAL A 62 -0.76 24.61 -15.10
N TYR A 63 -1.29 23.83 -16.05
CA TYR A 63 -1.49 24.30 -17.43
C TYR A 63 -2.94 24.61 -17.78
N GLY A 64 -3.91 23.95 -17.18
CA GLY A 64 -5.32 24.09 -17.52
C GLY A 64 -5.85 25.49 -17.25
N PHE A 65 -5.37 26.16 -16.24
CA PHE A 65 -5.77 27.53 -15.89
C PHE A 65 -4.96 28.60 -16.62
N LEU A 66 -3.73 28.29 -17.08
CA LEU A 66 -2.94 29.21 -17.88
C LEU A 66 -3.51 29.43 -19.28
N SER A 67 -4.19 28.42 -19.85
CA SER A 67 -4.83 28.52 -21.15
C SER A 67 -6.14 29.31 -21.15
N MET A 68 -6.76 29.46 -19.97
CA MET A 68 -8.01 30.24 -19.78
C MET A 68 -7.75 31.72 -19.51
N THR A 69 -6.55 32.08 -19.08
CA THR A 69 -6.09 33.47 -19.04
C THR A 69 -5.59 33.80 -20.43
N ASP A 70 -6.41 34.48 -21.23
CA ASP A 70 -5.98 34.97 -22.53
C ASP A 70 -4.57 35.55 -22.47
N ALA A 71 -3.64 34.96 -23.21
CA ALA A 71 -2.27 35.44 -23.27
C ALA A 71 -2.17 36.90 -23.79
N SER A 72 -3.28 37.46 -24.30
CA SER A 72 -3.43 38.84 -24.70
C SER A 72 -3.51 39.82 -23.51
N LEU A 73 -3.80 39.34 -22.29
CA LEU A 73 -3.91 40.20 -21.09
C LEU A 73 -2.62 40.22 -20.23
N VAL A 74 -1.60 39.45 -20.59
CA VAL A 74 -0.32 39.43 -19.85
C VAL A 74 0.78 40.15 -20.67
N ASN A 75 0.50 41.35 -21.12
CA ASN A 75 1.59 42.27 -21.36
C ASN A 75 2.16 42.70 -20.00
N ALA A 76 3.45 42.53 -19.80
CA ALA A 76 4.11 42.84 -18.52
C ALA A 76 3.79 44.28 -18.01
N THR A 77 3.44 45.19 -18.90
CA THR A 77 2.99 46.55 -18.62
C THR A 77 1.61 46.61 -17.98
N ASP A 78 0.68 45.72 -18.36
CA ASP A 78 -0.68 45.67 -17.81
C ASP A 78 -0.66 45.01 -16.43
N ALA A 79 0.25 44.06 -16.22
CA ALA A 79 0.48 43.43 -14.91
C ALA A 79 1.04 44.45 -13.89
N ILE A 80 1.92 45.32 -14.29
CA ILE A 80 2.50 46.38 -13.43
C ILE A 80 1.45 47.47 -13.11
N ASN A 81 0.63 47.83 -14.10
CA ASN A 81 -0.43 48.83 -13.92
C ASN A 81 -1.60 48.34 -13.07
N SER A 82 -1.90 47.03 -13.09
CA SER A 82 -2.95 46.42 -12.27
C SER A 82 -2.57 46.26 -10.80
N ILE A 83 -1.27 46.17 -10.48
CA ILE A 83 -0.78 46.19 -9.07
C ILE A 83 -1.07 47.55 -8.43
N GLY A 84 -1.05 48.65 -9.21
CA GLY A 84 -1.34 50.00 -8.70
C GLY A 84 -2.84 50.30 -8.48
N ASN A 85 -3.73 49.57 -9.13
CA ASN A 85 -5.16 49.89 -9.14
C ASN A 85 -6.06 48.93 -8.31
N GLY A 86 -5.46 48.11 -7.44
CA GLY A 86 -6.23 47.22 -6.56
C GLY A 86 -7.13 46.21 -7.25
N GLN A 87 -6.93 45.96 -8.57
CA GLN A 87 -7.60 44.87 -9.23
C GLN A 87 -6.96 43.55 -8.81
N ASP A 88 -7.66 42.82 -7.97
CA ASP A 88 -7.34 41.44 -7.62
C ASP A 88 -7.20 40.63 -8.90
N PHE A 89 -5.93 40.42 -9.36
CA PHE A 89 -5.61 39.28 -10.17
C PHE A 89 -6.02 38.07 -9.34
N ARG A 90 -7.14 37.47 -9.64
CA ARG A 90 -7.52 36.15 -9.13
C ARG A 90 -6.44 35.20 -9.57
N ARG A 91 -5.35 35.12 -8.80
CA ARG A 91 -4.36 34.06 -8.90
C ARG A 91 -5.13 32.78 -8.63
N PHE A 92 -5.42 32.05 -9.69
CA PHE A 92 -5.95 30.69 -9.54
C PHE A 92 -4.94 29.94 -8.66
N ASP A 93 -5.38 29.55 -7.48
CA ASP A 93 -4.54 28.87 -6.52
C ASP A 93 -4.33 27.43 -7.00
N GLN A 94 -3.24 27.26 -7.77
CA GLN A 94 -2.83 25.97 -8.32
C GLN A 94 -2.64 24.91 -7.21
N ALA A 95 -2.36 25.35 -5.98
CA ALA A 95 -2.19 24.44 -4.85
C ALA A 95 -3.50 23.75 -4.42
N ARG A 96 -4.66 24.28 -4.80
CA ARG A 96 -5.95 23.68 -4.41
C ARG A 96 -6.14 22.29 -4.99
N ILE A 97 -5.80 22.06 -6.26
CA ILE A 97 -5.92 20.74 -6.87
C ILE A 97 -4.93 19.78 -6.22
N ALA A 98 -3.69 20.24 -6.00
CA ALA A 98 -2.68 19.45 -5.29
C ALA A 98 -3.15 19.02 -3.88
N ALA A 99 -3.73 19.95 -3.13
CA ALA A 99 -4.30 19.66 -1.80
C ALA A 99 -5.42 18.61 -1.87
N GLN A 100 -6.27 18.67 -2.90
CA GLN A 100 -7.35 17.70 -3.09
C GLN A 100 -6.84 16.31 -3.52
N ILE A 101 -5.72 16.21 -4.24
CA ILE A 101 -5.08 14.92 -4.52
C ILE A 101 -4.65 14.26 -3.22
N VAL A 102 -3.97 15.01 -2.33
CA VAL A 102 -3.51 14.51 -1.04
C VAL A 102 -4.67 14.05 -0.15
N SER A 103 -5.75 14.82 -0.12
CA SER A 103 -6.97 14.47 0.62
C SER A 103 -7.66 13.24 0.00
N GLY A 104 -7.85 13.25 -1.32
CA GLY A 104 -8.59 12.21 -2.05
C GLY A 104 -7.94 10.83 -2.01
N ILE A 105 -6.59 10.77 -2.07
CA ILE A 105 -5.88 9.50 -1.97
C ILE A 105 -6.04 8.83 -0.60
N GLY A 106 -6.33 9.62 0.45
CA GLY A 106 -6.62 9.09 1.77
C GLY A 106 -7.84 8.17 1.79
N PHE A 107 -8.88 8.48 1.00
CA PHE A 107 -10.06 7.62 0.85
C PHE A 107 -9.72 6.29 0.17
N ILE A 108 -8.93 6.33 -0.91
CA ILE A 108 -8.49 5.13 -1.62
C ILE A 108 -7.59 4.28 -0.71
N GLY A 109 -6.64 4.92 -0.02
CA GLY A 109 -5.76 4.25 0.95
C GLY A 109 -6.54 3.57 2.08
N ALA A 110 -7.50 4.27 2.67
CA ALA A 110 -8.36 3.70 3.71
C ALA A 110 -9.13 2.46 3.22
N GLY A 111 -9.57 2.46 1.96
CA GLY A 111 -10.24 1.32 1.34
C GLY A 111 -9.37 0.06 1.21
N THR A 112 -8.04 0.17 1.33
CA THR A 112 -7.13 -0.99 1.32
C THR A 112 -6.86 -1.56 2.72
N ILE A 113 -7.27 -0.87 3.78
CA ILE A 113 -7.05 -1.31 5.16
C ILE A 113 -8.22 -2.20 5.58
N MET A 114 -7.91 -3.45 5.88
CA MET A 114 -8.88 -4.44 6.31
C MET A 114 -8.61 -4.87 7.75
N VAL A 115 -9.66 -4.88 8.56
CA VAL A 115 -9.62 -5.37 9.94
C VAL A 115 -10.38 -6.69 9.99
N ASN A 116 -9.67 -7.78 10.25
CA ASN A 116 -10.27 -9.11 10.34
C ASN A 116 -9.86 -9.78 11.66
N ARG A 117 -10.82 -10.00 12.54
CA ARG A 117 -10.64 -10.67 13.85
C ARG A 117 -9.44 -10.15 14.66
N GLY A 118 -9.24 -8.81 14.68
CA GLY A 118 -8.15 -8.18 15.43
C GLY A 118 -6.82 -8.12 14.66
N ASN A 119 -6.74 -8.66 13.45
CA ASN A 119 -5.59 -8.52 12.57
C ASN A 119 -5.84 -7.40 11.55
N ILE A 120 -4.89 -6.47 11.43
CA ILE A 120 -4.99 -5.33 10.51
C ILE A 120 -4.04 -5.56 9.36
N THR A 121 -4.56 -5.58 8.12
CA THR A 121 -3.79 -5.72 6.87
C THR A 121 -3.96 -4.48 6.00
N GLY A 122 -3.11 -4.30 4.99
CA GLY A 122 -3.23 -3.21 4.02
C GLY A 122 -2.60 -1.87 4.44
N LEU A 123 -2.08 -1.70 5.69
CA LEU A 123 -1.49 -0.44 6.15
C LEU A 123 -0.32 0.02 5.26
N THR A 124 0.62 -0.90 4.94
CA THR A 124 1.75 -0.59 4.06
C THR A 124 1.29 -0.28 2.64
N THR A 125 0.25 -0.95 2.16
CA THR A 125 -0.36 -0.70 0.85
C THR A 125 -0.97 0.70 0.79
N ALA A 126 -1.73 1.10 1.82
CA ALA A 126 -2.31 2.44 1.93
C ALA A 126 -1.23 3.53 1.93
N ALA A 127 -0.17 3.36 2.74
CA ALA A 127 0.97 4.28 2.76
C ALA A 127 1.70 4.33 1.41
N GLY A 128 1.86 3.18 0.74
CA GLY A 128 2.46 3.09 -0.59
C GLY A 128 1.68 3.88 -1.64
N LEU A 129 0.36 3.76 -1.68
CA LEU A 129 -0.50 4.52 -2.59
C LEU A 129 -0.40 6.02 -2.35
N TRP A 130 -0.31 6.44 -1.07
CA TRP A 130 -0.14 7.84 -0.72
C TRP A 130 1.18 8.41 -1.25
N VAL A 131 2.29 7.69 -1.08
CA VAL A 131 3.60 8.10 -1.60
C VAL A 131 3.62 8.10 -3.13
N VAL A 132 3.01 7.11 -3.79
CA VAL A 132 2.92 7.03 -5.26
C VAL A 132 2.13 8.20 -5.84
N ALA A 133 1.08 8.66 -5.16
CA ALA A 133 0.39 9.88 -5.55
C ALA A 133 1.32 11.11 -5.48
N GLY A 134 2.14 11.22 -4.41
CA GLY A 134 3.15 12.25 -4.28
C GLY A 134 4.21 12.24 -5.40
N ILE A 135 4.66 11.04 -5.80
CA ILE A 135 5.59 10.87 -6.94
C ILE A 135 4.93 11.37 -8.23
N GLY A 136 3.67 10.98 -8.49
CA GLY A 136 2.90 11.46 -9.63
C GLY A 136 2.77 12.98 -9.64
N MET A 137 2.46 13.59 -8.49
CA MET A 137 2.39 15.04 -8.34
C MET A 137 3.72 15.73 -8.67
N ALA A 138 4.83 15.21 -8.13
CA ALA A 138 6.16 15.77 -8.37
C ALA A 138 6.51 15.75 -9.87
N ILE A 139 6.31 14.61 -10.53
CA ILE A 139 6.57 14.46 -11.97
C ILE A 139 5.62 15.34 -12.80
N GLY A 140 4.34 15.42 -12.41
CA GLY A 140 3.35 16.29 -13.06
C GLY A 140 3.73 17.78 -13.00
N CYS A 141 4.34 18.22 -11.92
CA CYS A 141 4.93 19.57 -11.78
C CYS A 141 6.21 19.76 -12.60
N GLY A 142 6.79 18.70 -13.17
CA GLY A 142 8.07 18.76 -13.88
C GLY A 142 9.29 18.49 -13.00
N LEU A 143 9.11 18.11 -11.74
CA LEU A 143 10.18 17.76 -10.79
C LEU A 143 10.65 16.31 -11.00
N TYR A 144 11.13 15.99 -12.20
CA TYR A 144 11.48 14.62 -12.59
C TYR A 144 12.50 13.96 -11.65
N ILE A 145 13.56 14.70 -11.30
CA ILE A 145 14.64 14.18 -10.44
C ILE A 145 14.06 13.78 -9.08
N ILE A 146 13.22 14.62 -8.49
CA ILE A 146 12.59 14.33 -7.19
C ILE A 146 11.69 13.11 -7.30
N GLY A 147 10.86 13.01 -8.34
CA GLY A 147 9.97 11.87 -8.56
C GLY A 147 10.75 10.56 -8.77
N LEU A 148 11.83 10.58 -9.56
CA LEU A 148 12.67 9.40 -9.80
C LEU A 148 13.42 8.98 -8.55
N VAL A 149 14.04 9.92 -7.83
CA VAL A 149 14.74 9.64 -6.58
C VAL A 149 13.77 9.07 -5.55
N ALA A 150 12.58 9.66 -5.40
CA ALA A 150 11.55 9.14 -4.51
C ALA A 150 11.13 7.71 -4.88
N THR A 151 10.97 7.41 -6.18
CA THR A 151 10.65 6.06 -6.66
C THR A 151 11.71 5.05 -6.23
N VAL A 152 13.00 5.39 -6.42
CA VAL A 152 14.12 4.53 -6.02
C VAL A 152 14.14 4.33 -4.49
N PHE A 153 13.96 5.39 -3.71
CA PHE A 153 13.90 5.28 -2.25
C PHE A 153 12.74 4.42 -1.77
N VAL A 154 11.58 4.53 -2.40
CA VAL A 154 10.41 3.69 -2.08
C VAL A 154 10.71 2.23 -2.36
N LEU A 155 11.27 1.91 -3.54
CA LEU A 155 11.63 0.53 -3.89
C LEU A 155 12.68 -0.05 -2.93
N ILE A 156 13.73 0.70 -2.62
CA ILE A 156 14.73 0.29 -1.64
C ILE A 156 14.11 0.11 -0.25
N GLY A 157 13.28 1.06 0.20
CA GLY A 157 12.64 1.01 1.50
C GLY A 157 11.73 -0.21 1.65
N LEU A 158 10.93 -0.51 0.64
CA LEU A 158 10.02 -1.66 0.63
C LEU A 158 10.77 -3.00 0.69
N GLU A 159 11.95 -3.09 0.07
CA GLU A 159 12.77 -4.31 0.08
C GLU A 159 13.66 -4.40 1.32
N THR A 160 14.38 -3.33 1.66
CA THR A 160 15.36 -3.31 2.76
C THR A 160 14.70 -3.49 4.12
N LEU A 161 13.62 -2.77 4.39
CA LEU A 161 12.89 -2.91 5.65
C LEU A 161 12.38 -4.33 5.85
N ARG A 162 12.00 -5.00 4.78
CA ARG A 162 11.62 -6.41 4.83
C ARG A 162 12.77 -7.31 5.25
N LEU A 163 13.97 -7.12 4.69
CA LEU A 163 15.14 -7.94 5.04
C LEU A 163 15.53 -7.76 6.52
N PHE A 164 15.41 -6.54 7.05
CA PHE A 164 15.73 -6.26 8.45
C PHE A 164 14.64 -6.77 9.43
N PHE A 165 13.35 -6.69 9.03
CA PHE A 165 12.23 -7.05 9.90
C PHE A 165 11.65 -8.45 9.61
N HIS A 166 12.12 -9.14 8.56
CA HIS A 166 11.78 -10.54 8.32
C HIS A 166 12.65 -11.45 9.19
N LYS A 167 12.58 -11.26 10.49
CA LYS A 167 12.92 -12.32 11.42
C LYS A 167 11.79 -13.34 11.27
N ASP A 168 12.14 -14.53 10.78
CA ASP A 168 11.23 -15.63 10.44
C ASP A 168 10.10 -15.79 11.47
N ARG A 169 9.01 -15.10 11.24
CA ARG A 169 7.77 -15.35 11.98
C ARG A 169 7.01 -16.43 11.21
N LEU A 170 7.49 -17.65 11.34
CA LEU A 170 6.78 -18.81 10.84
C LEU A 170 5.47 -18.92 11.65
N HIS A 171 4.35 -18.90 10.95
CA HIS A 171 3.05 -19.13 11.53
C HIS A 171 2.65 -20.58 11.31
N SER A 172 2.27 -21.29 12.36
CA SER A 172 1.69 -22.61 12.24
C SER A 172 0.22 -22.54 12.66
N VAL A 173 -0.67 -22.93 11.77
CA VAL A 173 -2.10 -23.05 12.04
C VAL A 173 -2.35 -24.50 12.47
N VAL A 174 -2.83 -24.67 13.68
CA VAL A 174 -3.16 -25.98 14.23
C VAL A 174 -4.66 -26.07 14.47
N VAL A 175 -5.26 -27.10 13.95
CA VAL A 175 -6.67 -27.43 14.17
C VAL A 175 -6.75 -28.74 14.94
N TYR A 176 -7.31 -28.70 16.15
CA TYR A 176 -7.55 -29.88 16.93
C TYR A 176 -8.98 -29.93 17.46
N LYS A 177 -9.42 -31.15 17.77
CA LYS A 177 -10.70 -31.39 18.41
C LYS A 177 -10.47 -31.90 19.84
N THR A 178 -11.33 -31.48 20.74
CA THR A 178 -11.40 -31.99 22.10
C THR A 178 -12.86 -32.13 22.59
N LEU A 179 -13.13 -33.12 23.40
CA LEU A 179 -14.43 -33.30 24.05
C LEU A 179 -14.50 -32.55 25.38
N ASN A 180 -13.34 -32.23 25.97
CA ASN A 180 -13.25 -31.56 27.26
C ASN A 180 -12.83 -30.10 27.09
N ARG A 181 -13.75 -29.17 27.44
CA ARG A 181 -13.51 -27.73 27.36
C ARG A 181 -12.38 -27.26 28.30
N ASP A 182 -12.19 -27.90 29.45
CA ASP A 182 -11.18 -27.51 30.42
C ASP A 182 -9.74 -27.81 29.97
N LEU A 183 -9.57 -28.63 28.94
CA LEU A 183 -8.26 -28.90 28.36
C LEU A 183 -7.74 -27.72 27.52
N ILE A 184 -8.63 -26.88 26.95
CA ILE A 184 -8.25 -25.80 26.06
C ILE A 184 -7.29 -24.82 26.74
N PRO A 185 -7.63 -24.20 27.88
CA PRO A 185 -6.72 -23.29 28.59
C PRO A 185 -5.42 -23.96 29.05
N ARG A 186 -5.48 -25.24 29.41
CA ARG A 186 -4.28 -25.99 29.82
C ARG A 186 -3.30 -26.19 28.66
N ILE A 187 -3.82 -26.48 27.46
CA ILE A 187 -3.02 -26.61 26.23
C ILE A 187 -2.40 -25.27 25.88
N GLU A 188 -3.16 -24.18 25.94
CA GLU A 188 -2.66 -22.83 25.65
C GLU A 188 -1.54 -22.43 26.62
N ASP A 189 -1.70 -22.62 27.90
CA ASP A 189 -0.68 -22.33 28.90
C ASP A 189 0.56 -23.19 28.74
N ALA A 190 0.40 -24.45 28.38
CA ALA A 190 1.50 -25.36 28.12
C ALA A 190 2.26 -25.00 26.84
N LEU A 191 1.58 -24.54 25.78
CA LEU A 191 2.19 -24.01 24.55
C LEU A 191 2.99 -22.74 24.83
N ARG A 192 2.43 -21.80 25.61
CA ARG A 192 3.13 -20.57 26.03
C ARG A 192 4.40 -20.88 26.84
N LYS A 193 4.36 -21.82 27.75
CA LYS A 193 5.52 -22.26 28.54
C LYS A 193 6.63 -22.87 27.69
N LYS A 194 6.29 -23.49 26.55
CA LYS A 194 7.24 -24.04 25.59
C LYS A 194 7.75 -23.03 24.55
N GLY A 195 7.37 -21.76 24.66
CA GLY A 195 7.85 -20.69 23.77
C GLY A 195 7.01 -20.45 22.51
N TRP A 196 5.79 -21.02 22.43
CA TRP A 196 4.84 -20.73 21.38
C TRP A 196 4.00 -19.50 21.73
N SER A 197 3.94 -18.51 20.84
CA SER A 197 3.07 -17.36 21.03
C SER A 197 1.75 -17.58 20.28
N ILE A 198 0.63 -17.54 20.99
CA ILE A 198 -0.70 -17.67 20.40
C ILE A 198 -1.12 -16.31 19.85
N ILE A 199 -1.33 -16.23 18.53
CA ILE A 199 -1.74 -15.00 17.82
C ILE A 199 -3.25 -14.91 17.76
N SER A 200 -3.91 -15.99 17.40
CA SER A 200 -5.36 -16.06 17.36
C SER A 200 -5.87 -17.41 17.86
N HIS A 201 -7.03 -17.36 18.45
CA HIS A 201 -7.76 -18.49 18.97
C HIS A 201 -9.19 -18.42 18.43
N ASP A 202 -9.59 -19.44 17.71
CA ASP A 202 -10.95 -19.56 17.19
C ASP A 202 -11.53 -20.90 17.64
N MET A 203 -12.71 -20.88 18.26
CA MET A 203 -13.37 -22.05 18.76
C MET A 203 -14.75 -22.22 18.10
N ALA A 204 -14.94 -23.34 17.44
CA ALA A 204 -16.21 -23.73 16.85
C ALA A 204 -16.74 -24.99 17.54
N VAL A 205 -18.01 -24.98 17.90
CA VAL A 205 -18.70 -26.15 18.44
C VAL A 205 -19.22 -26.97 17.26
N LYS A 206 -18.87 -28.26 17.21
CA LYS A 206 -19.27 -29.16 16.14
C LYS A 206 -19.86 -30.43 16.73
N GLY A 207 -21.08 -30.78 16.29
CA GLY A 207 -21.81 -31.97 16.69
C GLY A 207 -23.28 -31.66 16.98
N LYS A 208 -24.19 -32.66 16.76
CA LYS A 208 -25.63 -32.50 17.05
C LYS A 208 -25.92 -32.32 18.55
N ASP A 209 -24.98 -32.73 19.41
CA ASP A 209 -25.12 -32.68 20.88
C ASP A 209 -24.14 -31.72 21.56
N ASN A 210 -23.57 -30.75 20.84
CA ASN A 210 -22.57 -29.81 21.40
C ASN A 210 -21.38 -30.47 22.13
N SER A 211 -21.04 -31.71 21.79
CA SER A 211 -20.10 -32.54 22.56
C SER A 211 -18.64 -32.44 22.09
N ALA A 212 -18.35 -31.79 20.93
CA ALA A 212 -16.99 -31.66 20.45
C ALA A 212 -16.65 -30.22 20.13
N PHE A 213 -15.52 -29.76 20.66
CA PHE A 213 -14.97 -28.45 20.41
C PHE A 213 -13.87 -28.55 19.35
N ARG A 214 -14.03 -27.85 18.23
CA ARG A 214 -12.97 -27.65 17.24
C ARG A 214 -12.27 -26.34 17.57
N VAL A 215 -10.98 -26.42 17.87
CA VAL A 215 -10.16 -25.27 18.22
C VAL A 215 -9.14 -25.07 17.09
N THR A 216 -9.09 -23.84 16.56
CA THR A 216 -8.09 -23.41 15.59
C THR A 216 -7.16 -22.41 16.27
N LEU A 217 -5.92 -22.79 16.45
CA LEU A 217 -4.89 -21.92 17.01
C LEU A 217 -3.95 -21.48 15.89
N THR A 218 -3.72 -20.17 15.77
CA THR A 218 -2.62 -19.63 14.98
C THR A 218 -1.47 -19.33 15.92
N LEU A 219 -0.40 -20.07 15.76
CA LEU A 219 0.78 -20.01 16.60
C LEU A 219 1.92 -19.33 15.85
N GLN A 220 2.63 -18.44 16.53
CA GLN A 220 3.90 -17.92 16.06
C GLN A 220 5.01 -18.73 16.70
N LYS A 221 5.89 -19.33 15.89
CA LYS A 221 7.03 -20.08 16.36
C LYS A 221 8.33 -19.30 16.28
N HIS A 222 9.22 -19.51 17.23
CA HIS A 222 10.63 -19.17 17.07
C HIS A 222 11.30 -20.16 16.09
N ALA A 223 12.30 -19.71 15.33
CA ALA A 223 12.97 -20.49 14.29
C ALA A 223 13.55 -21.85 14.76
N SER A 224 13.69 -22.04 16.07
CA SER A 224 14.21 -23.27 16.68
C SER A 224 13.16 -24.36 16.94
N LEU A 225 11.85 -24.08 16.77
CA LEU A 225 10.78 -25.01 17.06
C LEU A 225 10.26 -25.66 15.77
N SER A 226 10.25 -27.00 15.69
CA SER A 226 9.73 -27.74 14.53
C SER A 226 8.23 -28.01 14.66
N ASP A 227 7.55 -28.15 13.53
CA ASP A 227 6.12 -28.52 13.51
C ASP A 227 5.91 -29.95 14.04
N GLU A 228 6.92 -30.83 13.85
CA GLU A 228 6.89 -32.17 14.45
C GLU A 228 6.87 -32.13 15.98
N ALA A 229 7.64 -31.21 16.58
CA ALA A 229 7.63 -31.02 18.03
C ALA A 229 6.25 -30.54 18.54
N LEU A 230 5.56 -29.73 17.74
CA LEU A 230 4.20 -29.27 18.03
C LEU A 230 3.19 -30.42 17.95
N VAL A 231 3.25 -31.22 16.89
CA VAL A 231 2.37 -32.40 16.71
C VAL A 231 2.58 -33.39 17.85
N ASN A 232 3.81 -33.76 18.16
CA ASN A 232 4.14 -34.70 19.23
C ASN A 232 3.69 -34.15 20.61
N PHE A 233 3.82 -32.83 20.80
CA PHE A 233 3.39 -32.21 22.03
C PHE A 233 1.86 -32.27 22.23
N LEU A 234 1.10 -31.98 21.17
CA LEU A 234 -0.36 -31.99 21.24
C LEU A 234 -0.94 -33.40 21.32
N GLN A 235 -0.30 -34.38 20.68
CA GLN A 235 -0.67 -35.80 20.80
C GLN A 235 -0.46 -36.36 22.20
N GLY A 236 0.38 -35.73 23.01
CA GLY A 236 0.57 -36.11 24.42
C GLY A 236 -0.59 -35.78 25.35
N PHE A 237 -1.61 -35.03 24.91
CA PHE A 237 -2.80 -34.73 25.67
C PHE A 237 -3.91 -35.75 25.40
N GLU A 238 -4.31 -36.51 26.40
CA GLU A 238 -5.45 -37.41 26.32
C GLU A 238 -6.74 -36.62 25.98
N GLY A 239 -7.48 -37.07 24.96
CA GLY A 239 -8.74 -36.42 24.53
C GLY A 239 -8.57 -35.31 23.52
N VAL A 240 -7.38 -35.16 22.89
CA VAL A 240 -7.09 -34.26 21.80
C VAL A 240 -6.90 -35.06 20.50
N THR A 241 -7.65 -34.69 19.47
CA THR A 241 -7.49 -35.26 18.13
C THR A 241 -7.05 -34.15 17.17
N LEU A 242 -5.86 -34.27 16.60
CA LEU A 242 -5.37 -33.33 15.60
C LEU A 242 -6.11 -33.56 14.26
N GLU A 243 -6.64 -32.47 13.66
CA GLU A 243 -7.24 -32.52 12.32
C GLU A 243 -6.29 -32.02 11.23
N LYS A 244 -5.58 -30.94 11.51
CA LYS A 244 -4.68 -30.31 10.52
C LYS A 244 -3.58 -29.52 11.23
N VAL A 245 -2.38 -29.61 10.69
CA VAL A 245 -1.28 -28.69 10.98
C VAL A 245 -0.80 -28.13 9.66
N ASP A 246 -0.87 -26.83 9.51
CA ASP A 246 -0.48 -26.12 8.27
C ASP A 246 0.56 -25.05 8.63
N SER A 247 1.73 -25.18 8.08
CA SER A 247 2.80 -24.22 8.29
C SER A 247 2.76 -23.21 7.13
N GLN A 248 2.36 -21.99 7.45
CA GLN A 248 2.36 -20.89 6.49
C GLN A 248 3.70 -20.14 6.60
N LYS A 249 4.40 -20.10 5.44
CA LYS A 249 5.60 -19.28 5.25
C LYS A 249 5.26 -17.82 5.01
#